data_cb741b7458c0deed10d5e784dc88fa5d
#
_entry.id   cb741b7458c0deed10d5e784dc88fa5d
#
_cell.length_a   1.000
_cell.length_b   1.000
_cell.length_c   1.000
_cell.angle_alpha   90.00
_cell.angle_beta   90.00
_cell.angle_gamma   90.00
#
_symmetry.space_group_name_H-M   'P 1'
#
loop_
_entity.id
_entity.type
_entity.pdbx_description
1 polymer ?
#
loop_
_entity_poly.entity_id
_entity_poly.type
_entity_poly.pdbx_seq_one_letter_code
_entity_poly.pdbx_strand_id
1 'polypeptide(L)'
;MTELRTAHTSALDPATLQAARDLLAAVFEGEFDEHDWEHSLGGIHALVWEDGELVGHGAVIQRRLVHGGRALRTGYVEGVGVRPDRQRRGHGTALMDALGRVIRGGYDLGALGATDEATALYTATGWRRWEGPSHALTPDGVVRTEEEDGSIWVLEAGVALDRSGTLTCDWRDGSVW
;
A
#
# COMPACT_ATOMS: atom_id res chain seq x y z
N MET A 1 -9.54 -1.02 -24.60
CA MET A 1 -9.37 0.36 -24.08
C MET A 1 -9.01 0.26 -22.60
N THR A 2 -7.95 0.95 -22.17
CA THR A 2 -7.52 0.93 -20.76
C THR A 2 -8.11 2.12 -20.01
N GLU A 3 -8.70 1.88 -18.85
CA GLU A 3 -9.27 2.90 -17.96
C GLU A 3 -8.70 2.72 -16.55
N LEU A 4 -8.28 3.82 -15.90
CA LEU A 4 -7.90 3.83 -14.49
C LEU A 4 -8.95 4.66 -13.72
N ARG A 5 -9.51 4.06 -12.68
CA ARG A 5 -10.49 4.69 -11.79
C ARG A 5 -10.01 4.68 -10.36
N THR A 6 -10.33 5.72 -9.61
CA THR A 6 -10.16 5.73 -8.14
C THR A 6 -11.51 5.91 -7.48
N ALA A 7 -11.78 5.12 -6.44
CA ALA A 7 -13.03 5.21 -5.69
C ALA A 7 -12.81 4.74 -4.24
N HIS A 8 -13.54 5.32 -3.30
CA HIS A 8 -13.57 4.82 -1.93
C HIS A 8 -14.28 3.46 -1.88
N THR A 9 -13.89 2.58 -0.95
CA THR A 9 -14.51 1.26 -0.74
C THR A 9 -16.05 1.33 -0.74
N SER A 10 -16.62 2.33 -0.07
CA SER A 10 -18.08 2.49 0.03
C SER A 10 -18.78 2.89 -1.28
N ALA A 11 -18.03 3.29 -2.30
CA ALA A 11 -18.54 3.66 -3.62
C ALA A 11 -18.38 2.54 -4.65
N LEU A 12 -17.77 1.43 -4.27
CA LEU A 12 -17.61 0.25 -5.11
C LEU A 12 -18.76 -0.74 -4.88
N ASP A 13 -19.26 -1.31 -5.94
CA ASP A 13 -20.27 -2.38 -5.84
C ASP A 13 -19.61 -3.72 -5.43
N PRO A 14 -20.41 -4.67 -4.87
CA PRO A 14 -19.87 -5.94 -4.40
C PRO A 14 -19.16 -6.77 -5.48
N ALA A 15 -19.59 -6.68 -6.73
CA ALA A 15 -18.97 -7.43 -7.82
C ALA A 15 -17.57 -6.88 -8.14
N THR A 16 -17.39 -5.57 -8.12
CA THR A 16 -16.09 -4.92 -8.29
C THR A 16 -15.14 -5.26 -7.14
N LEU A 17 -15.62 -5.25 -5.89
CA LEU A 17 -14.82 -5.65 -4.72
C LEU A 17 -14.41 -7.13 -4.81
N GLN A 18 -15.32 -8.01 -5.22
CA GLN A 18 -15.01 -9.43 -5.41
C GLN A 18 -13.98 -9.64 -6.52
N ALA A 19 -14.11 -8.95 -7.65
CA ALA A 19 -13.15 -9.01 -8.75
C ALA A 19 -11.75 -8.53 -8.32
N ALA A 20 -11.66 -7.50 -7.47
CA ALA A 20 -10.39 -7.04 -6.92
C ALA A 20 -9.76 -8.07 -5.99
N ARG A 21 -10.55 -8.69 -5.11
CA ARG A 21 -10.09 -9.76 -4.22
C ARG A 21 -9.59 -10.98 -5.01
N ASP A 22 -10.35 -11.42 -6.00
CA ASP A 22 -9.99 -12.56 -6.86
C ASP A 22 -8.70 -12.29 -7.65
N LEU A 23 -8.54 -11.04 -8.15
CA LEU A 23 -7.31 -10.62 -8.82
C LEU A 23 -6.10 -10.73 -7.88
N LEU A 24 -6.21 -10.21 -6.65
CA LEU A 24 -5.11 -10.24 -5.68
C LEU A 24 -4.79 -11.68 -5.25
N ALA A 25 -5.79 -12.51 -4.99
CA ALA A 25 -5.59 -13.92 -4.68
C ALA A 25 -4.84 -14.66 -5.81
N ALA A 26 -5.13 -14.33 -7.06
CA ALA A 26 -4.44 -14.91 -8.22
C ALA A 26 -3.00 -14.35 -8.38
N VAL A 27 -2.79 -13.04 -8.12
CA VAL A 27 -1.47 -12.40 -8.24
C VAL A 27 -0.50 -12.92 -7.19
N PHE A 28 -0.97 -13.10 -5.96
CA PHE A 28 -0.16 -13.56 -4.83
C PHE A 28 -0.15 -15.09 -4.63
N GLU A 29 -0.66 -15.85 -5.59
CA GLU A 29 -0.57 -17.33 -5.66
C GLU A 29 -0.97 -18.06 -4.36
N GLY A 30 -1.98 -17.54 -3.65
CA GLY A 30 -2.51 -18.11 -2.40
C GLY A 30 -1.81 -17.61 -1.12
N GLU A 31 -0.87 -16.70 -1.21
CA GLU A 31 -0.28 -16.01 -0.05
C GLU A 31 -1.09 -14.77 0.38
N PHE A 32 -2.24 -14.53 -0.24
CA PHE A 32 -3.16 -13.44 0.07
C PHE A 32 -4.32 -13.97 0.92
N ASP A 33 -4.34 -13.62 2.18
CA ASP A 33 -5.32 -14.13 3.15
C ASP A 33 -6.48 -13.14 3.41
N GLU A 34 -7.32 -13.46 4.39
CA GLU A 34 -8.47 -12.63 4.79
C GLU A 34 -8.02 -11.30 5.41
N HIS A 35 -6.94 -11.30 6.18
CA HIS A 35 -6.41 -10.08 6.79
C HIS A 35 -5.84 -9.14 5.73
N ASP A 36 -5.13 -9.66 4.74
CA ASP A 36 -4.60 -8.85 3.63
C ASP A 36 -5.72 -8.17 2.86
N TRP A 37 -6.83 -8.90 2.64
CA TRP A 37 -8.00 -8.30 2.03
C TRP A 37 -8.64 -7.22 2.92
N GLU A 38 -8.84 -7.50 4.21
CA GLU A 38 -9.38 -6.54 5.18
C GLU A 38 -8.52 -5.28 5.24
N HIS A 39 -7.20 -5.42 5.25
CA HIS A 39 -6.26 -4.29 5.21
C HIS A 39 -6.43 -3.39 3.98
N SER A 40 -6.95 -3.92 2.90
CA SER A 40 -7.19 -3.15 1.66
C SER A 40 -8.50 -2.37 1.67
N LEU A 41 -9.36 -2.54 2.69
CA LEU A 41 -10.69 -1.94 2.77
C LEU A 41 -10.72 -0.65 3.58
N GLY A 42 -11.75 0.18 3.34
CA GLY A 42 -12.00 1.41 4.09
C GLY A 42 -11.24 2.64 3.57
N GLY A 43 -10.56 2.52 2.44
CA GLY A 43 -9.81 3.62 1.83
C GLY A 43 -10.14 3.86 0.36
N ILE A 44 -9.18 4.41 -0.36
CA ILE A 44 -9.30 4.70 -1.80
C ILE A 44 -8.64 3.58 -2.60
N HIS A 45 -9.41 2.91 -3.42
CA HIS A 45 -8.92 1.94 -4.40
C HIS A 45 -8.54 2.63 -5.71
N ALA A 46 -7.45 2.19 -6.31
CA ALA A 46 -7.12 2.45 -7.71
C ALA A 46 -7.32 1.15 -8.50
N LEU A 47 -8.09 1.20 -9.56
CA LEU A 47 -8.53 0.06 -10.36
C LEU A 47 -8.17 0.30 -11.82
N VAL A 48 -7.44 -0.63 -12.41
CA VAL A 48 -7.14 -0.61 -13.85
C VAL A 48 -7.99 -1.64 -14.56
N TRP A 49 -8.78 -1.15 -15.50
CA TRP A 49 -9.63 -1.94 -16.38
C TRP A 49 -9.07 -1.96 -17.79
N GLU A 50 -9.04 -3.11 -18.43
CA GLU A 50 -8.66 -3.28 -19.83
C GLU A 50 -9.75 -4.12 -20.53
N ASP A 51 -10.40 -3.54 -21.54
CA ASP A 51 -11.48 -4.17 -22.32
C ASP A 51 -12.62 -4.77 -21.47
N GLY A 52 -12.95 -4.11 -20.36
CA GLY A 52 -14.01 -4.50 -19.43
C GLY A 52 -13.58 -5.50 -18.35
N GLU A 53 -12.32 -5.94 -18.34
CA GLU A 53 -11.77 -6.79 -17.28
C GLU A 53 -10.90 -6.00 -16.30
N LEU A 54 -11.01 -6.31 -15.01
CA LEU A 54 -10.11 -5.74 -13.99
C LEU A 54 -8.75 -6.43 -14.10
N VAL A 55 -7.71 -5.64 -14.36
CA VAL A 55 -6.35 -6.15 -14.59
C VAL A 55 -5.33 -5.63 -13.58
N GLY A 56 -5.69 -4.64 -12.76
CA GLY A 56 -4.81 -4.11 -11.73
C GLY A 56 -5.57 -3.46 -10.59
N HIS A 57 -5.03 -3.59 -9.40
CA HIS A 57 -5.57 -3.04 -8.15
C HIS A 57 -4.47 -2.50 -7.27
N GLY A 58 -4.79 -1.52 -6.44
CA GLY A 58 -4.05 -1.05 -5.28
C GLY A 58 -4.95 -0.17 -4.44
N ALA A 59 -4.71 -0.10 -3.14
CA ALA A 59 -5.50 0.73 -2.23
C ALA A 59 -4.63 1.63 -1.36
N VAL A 60 -5.16 2.76 -0.92
CA VAL A 60 -4.57 3.63 0.11
C VAL A 60 -5.50 3.64 1.30
N ILE A 61 -5.00 3.17 2.43
CA ILE A 61 -5.72 3.11 3.72
C ILE A 61 -5.08 4.10 4.68
N GLN A 62 -5.87 4.80 5.47
CA GLN A 62 -5.32 5.68 6.49
C GLN A 62 -4.80 4.88 7.68
N ARG A 63 -3.52 5.07 8.00
CA ARG A 63 -2.89 4.54 9.20
C ARG A 63 -2.20 5.68 9.99
N ARG A 64 -1.82 5.39 11.23
CA ARG A 64 -0.98 6.28 12.04
C ARG A 64 0.41 5.66 12.20
N LEU A 65 1.41 6.32 11.62
CA LEU A 65 2.79 5.96 11.89
C LEU A 65 3.44 7.03 12.78
N VAL A 66 4.15 6.58 13.80
CA VAL A 66 4.84 7.47 14.74
C VAL A 66 6.30 7.59 14.33
N HIS A 67 6.74 8.82 14.14
CA HIS A 67 8.13 9.18 13.85
C HIS A 67 8.51 10.48 14.54
N GLY A 68 9.66 10.51 15.19
CA GLY A 68 10.12 11.71 15.91
C GLY A 68 9.14 12.23 16.98
N GLY A 69 8.41 11.34 17.63
CA GLY A 69 7.39 11.67 18.64
C GLY A 69 6.07 12.22 18.07
N ARG A 70 5.87 12.19 16.75
CA ARG A 70 4.65 12.65 16.08
C ARG A 70 3.90 11.49 15.46
N ALA A 71 2.58 11.45 15.65
CA ALA A 71 1.68 10.53 14.97
C ALA A 71 1.29 11.12 13.60
N LEU A 72 1.91 10.62 12.55
CA LEU A 72 1.72 11.10 11.18
C LEU A 72 0.47 10.46 10.56
N ARG A 73 -0.29 11.26 9.85
CA ARG A 73 -1.41 10.79 9.03
C ARG A 73 -0.84 10.16 7.77
N THR A 74 -0.87 8.83 7.71
CA THR A 74 -0.19 8.03 6.69
C THR A 74 -1.18 7.43 5.72
N GLY A 75 -0.96 7.63 4.43
CA GLY A 75 -1.60 6.85 3.38
C GLY A 75 -0.82 5.56 3.17
N TYR A 76 -1.30 4.46 3.77
CA TYR A 76 -0.64 3.16 3.68
C TYR A 76 -1.16 2.40 2.45
N VAL A 77 -0.25 1.96 1.60
CA VAL A 77 -0.60 1.28 0.34
C VAL A 77 -0.70 -0.21 0.58
N GLU A 78 -1.83 -0.78 0.16
CA GLU A 78 -2.16 -2.20 0.31
C GLU A 78 -2.60 -2.83 -1.01
N GLY A 79 -2.40 -4.12 -1.14
CA GLY A 79 -2.96 -4.92 -2.21
C GLY A 79 -2.61 -4.43 -3.61
N VAL A 80 -1.36 -4.08 -3.85
CA VAL A 80 -0.90 -3.70 -5.20
C VAL A 80 -0.63 -4.93 -6.03
N GLY A 81 -1.43 -5.14 -7.05
CA GLY A 81 -1.28 -6.27 -7.95
C GLY A 81 -1.69 -5.93 -9.38
N VAL A 82 -0.96 -6.51 -10.34
CA VAL A 82 -1.31 -6.49 -11.77
C VAL A 82 -1.30 -7.92 -12.27
N ARG A 83 -2.36 -8.29 -12.94
CA ARG A 83 -2.54 -9.63 -13.53
C ARG A 83 -1.29 -10.05 -14.32
N PRO A 84 -0.72 -11.26 -14.15
CA PRO A 84 0.58 -11.64 -14.72
C PRO A 84 0.66 -11.46 -16.24
N ASP A 85 -0.41 -11.78 -16.97
CA ASP A 85 -0.49 -11.65 -18.44
C ASP A 85 -0.67 -10.19 -18.90
N ARG A 86 -0.81 -9.24 -17.98
CA ARG A 86 -0.95 -7.81 -18.23
C ARG A 86 0.18 -6.96 -17.64
N GLN A 87 1.16 -7.59 -17.03
CA GLN A 87 2.36 -6.91 -16.50
C GLN A 87 3.23 -6.31 -17.62
N ARG A 88 4.15 -5.42 -17.25
CA ARG A 88 5.08 -4.71 -18.16
C ARG A 88 4.40 -3.84 -19.22
N ARG A 89 3.13 -3.45 -18.98
CA ARG A 89 2.36 -2.54 -19.84
C ARG A 89 2.16 -1.16 -19.20
N GLY A 90 2.86 -0.87 -18.09
CA GLY A 90 2.75 0.40 -17.37
C GLY A 90 1.62 0.46 -16.33
N HIS A 91 0.83 -0.61 -16.16
CA HIS A 91 -0.30 -0.60 -15.21
C HIS A 91 0.16 -0.40 -13.75
N GLY A 92 1.25 -1.05 -13.33
CA GLY A 92 1.80 -0.87 -11.99
C GLY A 92 2.23 0.58 -11.73
N THR A 93 2.91 1.21 -12.67
CA THR A 93 3.28 2.63 -12.59
C THR A 93 2.05 3.52 -12.52
N ALA A 94 1.04 3.28 -13.36
CA ALA A 94 -0.20 4.04 -13.36
C ALA A 94 -0.96 3.93 -12.02
N LEU A 95 -1.00 2.72 -11.42
CA LEU A 95 -1.55 2.49 -10.09
C LEU A 95 -0.79 3.31 -9.03
N MET A 96 0.53 3.17 -8.96
CA MET A 96 1.36 3.87 -7.97
C MET A 96 1.30 5.39 -8.13
N ASP A 97 1.22 5.90 -9.35
CA ASP A 97 1.02 7.33 -9.61
C ASP A 97 -0.35 7.82 -9.13
N ALA A 98 -1.41 7.03 -9.34
CA ALA A 98 -2.75 7.36 -8.86
C ALA A 98 -2.81 7.36 -7.33
N LEU A 99 -2.28 6.33 -6.68
CA LEU A 99 -2.20 6.25 -5.22
C LEU A 99 -1.30 7.36 -4.65
N GLY A 100 -0.18 7.67 -5.30
CA GLY A 100 0.71 8.76 -4.92
C GLY A 100 0.03 10.14 -4.98
N ARG A 101 -0.87 10.39 -5.94
CA ARG A 101 -1.69 11.62 -5.98
C ARG A 101 -2.63 11.70 -4.80
N VAL A 102 -3.30 10.60 -4.44
CA VAL A 102 -4.17 10.52 -3.24
C VAL A 102 -3.36 10.84 -1.98
N ILE A 103 -2.19 10.22 -1.84
CA ILE A 103 -1.30 10.41 -0.68
C ILE A 103 -0.87 11.87 -0.57
N ARG A 104 -0.35 12.46 -1.63
CA ARG A 104 0.10 13.86 -1.62
C ARG A 104 -1.04 14.87 -1.38
N GLY A 105 -2.27 14.51 -1.74
CA GLY A 105 -3.44 15.34 -1.54
C GLY A 105 -4.04 15.29 -0.14
N GLY A 106 -3.79 14.21 0.63
CA GLY A 106 -4.52 13.96 1.87
C GLY A 106 -3.70 13.55 3.09
N TYR A 107 -2.42 13.23 2.94
CA TYR A 107 -1.61 12.60 3.99
C TYR A 107 -0.29 13.34 4.23
N ASP A 108 0.33 13.09 5.39
CA ASP A 108 1.65 13.62 5.73
C ASP A 108 2.77 12.82 5.06
N LEU A 109 2.54 11.51 4.88
CA LEU A 109 3.41 10.60 4.13
C LEU A 109 2.63 9.43 3.55
N GLY A 110 3.24 8.73 2.58
CA GLY A 110 2.87 7.40 2.17
C GLY A 110 3.79 6.36 2.81
N ALA A 111 3.27 5.15 3.06
CA ALA A 111 4.07 4.01 3.46
C ALA A 111 3.53 2.72 2.83
N LEU A 112 4.37 1.71 2.73
CA LEU A 112 4.01 0.35 2.32
C LEU A 112 5.08 -0.63 2.77
N GLY A 113 4.70 -1.90 2.94
CA GLY A 113 5.59 -3.03 3.06
C GLY A 113 5.71 -3.75 1.71
N ALA A 114 6.91 -4.12 1.30
CA ALA A 114 7.12 -4.84 0.04
C ALA A 114 8.39 -5.67 0.03
N THR A 115 8.33 -6.76 -0.74
CA THR A 115 9.50 -7.56 -1.08
C THR A 115 10.42 -6.84 -2.08
N ASP A 116 11.62 -7.36 -2.27
CA ASP A 116 12.61 -6.79 -3.18
C ASP A 116 12.20 -6.79 -4.67
N GLU A 117 11.27 -7.66 -5.06
CA GLU A 117 10.82 -7.82 -6.45
C GLU A 117 10.22 -6.53 -7.03
N ALA A 118 9.57 -5.71 -6.22
CA ALA A 118 8.94 -4.46 -6.64
C ALA A 118 9.83 -3.21 -6.50
N THR A 119 11.09 -3.36 -6.11
CA THR A 119 12.05 -2.26 -5.89
C THR A 119 12.11 -1.27 -7.05
N ALA A 120 12.18 -1.79 -8.29
CA ALA A 120 12.27 -0.94 -9.48
C ALA A 120 11.00 -0.07 -9.66
N LEU A 121 9.82 -0.62 -9.39
CA LEU A 121 8.55 0.10 -9.48
C LEU A 121 8.48 1.22 -8.45
N TYR A 122 8.78 0.93 -7.19
CA TYR A 122 8.70 1.93 -6.12
C TYR A 122 9.72 3.03 -6.30
N THR A 123 10.97 2.69 -6.64
CA THR A 123 12.01 3.68 -6.93
C THR A 123 11.61 4.59 -8.10
N ALA A 124 11.09 4.03 -9.18
CA ALA A 124 10.66 4.79 -10.36
C ALA A 124 9.47 5.73 -10.08
N THR A 125 8.65 5.43 -9.09
CA THR A 125 7.48 6.23 -8.69
C THR A 125 7.74 7.15 -7.49
N GLY A 126 9.02 7.31 -7.10
CA GLY A 126 9.47 8.30 -6.12
C GLY A 126 9.47 7.82 -4.66
N TRP A 127 9.22 6.53 -4.43
CA TRP A 127 9.30 5.93 -3.11
C TRP A 127 10.76 5.68 -2.72
N ARG A 128 11.03 5.70 -1.41
CA ARG A 128 12.35 5.44 -0.84
C ARG A 128 12.25 4.44 0.29
N ARG A 129 13.25 3.56 0.44
CA ARG A 129 13.33 2.64 1.57
C ARG A 129 13.50 3.38 2.87
N TRP A 130 12.83 2.88 3.91
CA TRP A 130 13.15 3.22 5.28
C TRP A 130 14.43 2.53 5.69
N GLU A 131 15.34 3.25 6.33
CA GLU A 131 16.68 2.78 6.68
C GLU A 131 16.83 2.54 8.18
N GLY A 132 15.97 3.16 8.99
CA GLY A 132 15.98 3.04 10.44
C GLY A 132 15.18 1.84 10.95
N PRO A 133 15.22 1.61 12.29
CA PRO A 133 14.51 0.50 12.90
C PRO A 133 13.00 0.67 12.84
N SER A 134 12.30 -0.44 12.64
CA SER A 134 10.84 -0.52 12.63
C SER A 134 10.28 -1.11 13.92
N HIS A 135 9.11 -0.64 14.34
CA HIS A 135 8.38 -1.09 15.52
C HIS A 135 6.88 -1.10 15.25
N ALA A 136 6.12 -1.79 16.09
CA ALA A 136 4.66 -1.77 16.12
C ALA A 136 4.14 -1.38 17.51
N LEU A 137 3.06 -0.59 17.55
CA LEU A 137 2.26 -0.38 18.74
C LEU A 137 1.34 -1.60 18.87
N THR A 138 1.57 -2.45 19.86
CA THR A 138 0.75 -3.63 20.12
C THR A 138 -0.09 -3.43 21.39
N PRO A 139 -1.09 -4.27 21.66
CA PRO A 139 -1.82 -4.25 22.93
C PRO A 139 -0.92 -4.37 24.16
N ASP A 140 0.24 -5.02 24.03
CA ASP A 140 1.21 -5.24 25.12
C ASP A 140 2.32 -4.18 25.16
N GLY A 141 2.28 -3.18 24.29
CA GLY A 141 3.26 -2.09 24.20
C GLY A 141 3.96 -1.99 22.85
N VAL A 142 5.04 -1.22 22.81
CA VAL A 142 5.85 -1.05 21.59
C VAL A 142 6.80 -2.24 21.44
N VAL A 143 6.71 -2.92 20.30
CA VAL A 143 7.53 -4.09 19.97
C VAL A 143 8.40 -3.79 18.75
N ARG A 144 9.65 -4.25 18.77
CA ARG A 144 10.58 -4.19 17.64
C ARG A 144 10.13 -5.20 16.57
N THR A 145 10.13 -4.78 15.30
CA THR A 145 9.77 -5.62 14.13
C THR A 145 10.99 -5.76 13.22
N GLU A 146 12.04 -6.40 13.73
CA GLU A 146 13.36 -6.49 13.07
C GLU A 146 13.29 -7.20 11.71
N GLU A 147 12.38 -8.14 11.56
CA GLU A 147 12.08 -8.87 10.33
C GLU A 147 11.59 -7.97 9.19
N GLU A 148 11.06 -6.79 9.52
CA GLU A 148 10.55 -5.83 8.55
C GLU A 148 11.58 -4.76 8.13
N ASP A 149 12.77 -4.80 8.72
CA ASP A 149 13.81 -3.85 8.36
C ASP A 149 14.22 -4.00 6.89
N GLY A 150 14.17 -2.87 6.17
CA GLY A 150 14.46 -2.83 4.74
C GLY A 150 13.30 -3.22 3.82
N SER A 151 12.17 -3.72 4.35
CA SER A 151 10.96 -4.01 3.57
C SER A 151 10.01 -2.80 3.46
N ILE A 152 10.16 -1.81 4.34
CA ILE A 152 9.29 -0.64 4.42
C ILE A 152 9.74 0.44 3.44
N TRP A 153 8.80 0.95 2.67
CA TRP A 153 8.98 2.06 1.74
C TRP A 153 8.13 3.24 2.13
N VAL A 154 8.63 4.45 1.93
CA VAL A 154 7.93 5.70 2.24
C VAL A 154 7.91 6.65 1.05
N LEU A 155 6.85 7.45 0.97
CA LEU A 155 6.68 8.55 0.04
C LEU A 155 6.45 9.84 0.85
N GLU A 156 7.39 10.78 0.78
CA GLU A 156 7.22 12.09 1.41
C GLU A 156 6.09 12.86 0.72
N ALA A 157 5.14 13.37 1.50
CA ALA A 157 3.98 14.08 0.98
C ALA A 157 3.81 15.47 1.57
N GLY A 158 4.00 15.66 2.86
CA GLY A 158 3.86 16.96 3.53
C GLY A 158 4.86 17.19 4.65
N VAL A 159 5.64 16.17 4.99
CA VAL A 159 6.60 16.19 6.10
C VAL A 159 7.92 15.61 5.62
N ALA A 160 9.01 16.33 5.84
CA ALA A 160 10.35 15.78 5.65
C ALA A 160 10.65 14.73 6.72
N LEU A 161 11.23 13.60 6.33
CA LEU A 161 11.47 12.46 7.18
C LEU A 161 12.98 12.20 7.35
N ASP A 162 13.40 11.97 8.60
CA ASP A 162 14.67 11.33 8.87
C ASP A 162 14.51 9.81 8.75
N ARG A 163 14.83 9.27 7.57
CA ARG A 163 14.64 7.84 7.26
C ARG A 163 15.55 6.91 8.05
N SER A 164 16.55 7.42 8.77
CA SER A 164 17.42 6.67 9.67
C SER A 164 16.86 6.52 11.09
N GLY A 165 15.83 7.31 11.42
CA GLY A 165 15.17 7.25 12.72
C GLY A 165 14.19 6.09 12.86
N THR A 166 13.62 5.94 14.05
CA THR A 166 12.61 4.91 14.32
C THR A 166 11.28 5.25 13.65
N LEU A 167 10.66 4.25 13.02
CA LEU A 167 9.29 4.29 12.51
C LEU A 167 8.45 3.25 13.24
N THR A 168 7.28 3.64 13.75
CA THR A 168 6.40 2.74 14.51
C THR A 168 5.01 2.76 13.89
N CYS A 169 4.46 1.60 13.51
CA CYS A 169 3.11 1.49 12.99
C CYS A 169 2.08 1.29 14.12
N ASP A 170 0.83 1.62 13.82
CA ASP A 170 -0.32 1.27 14.63
C ASP A 170 -0.61 -0.24 14.57
N TRP A 171 -1.39 -0.73 15.54
CA TRP A 171 -1.78 -2.14 15.62
C TRP A 171 -2.89 -2.48 14.63
N ARG A 172 -2.78 -3.69 14.09
CA ARG A 172 -3.84 -4.39 13.34
C ARG A 172 -3.62 -5.90 13.43
N ASP A 173 -4.65 -6.70 13.22
CA ASP A 173 -4.53 -8.15 13.12
C ASP A 173 -3.81 -8.55 11.82
N GLY A 174 -3.18 -9.73 11.79
CA GLY A 174 -2.37 -10.18 10.66
C GLY A 174 -1.00 -9.50 10.60
N SER A 175 -0.50 -9.23 9.39
CA SER A 175 0.74 -8.49 9.21
C SER A 175 0.60 -7.04 9.70
N VAL A 176 1.45 -6.62 10.62
CA VAL A 176 1.39 -5.28 11.18
C VAL A 176 1.94 -4.20 10.25
N TRP A 177 2.83 -4.60 9.32
CA TRP A 177 3.39 -3.74 8.27
C TRP A 177 2.87 -4.09 6.89
#